data_d3837dc1e9a02e434209fa098a577143
#
_entry.id   d3837dc1e9a02e434209fa098a577143
#
_cell.length_a   1.000
_cell.length_b   1.000
_cell.length_c   1.000
_cell.angle_alpha   90.00
_cell.angle_beta   90.00
_cell.angle_gamma   90.00
#
_symmetry.space_group_name_H-M   'P 1'
#
loop_
_entity.id
_entity.type
_entity.pdbx_description
1 polymer ?
#
loop_
_entity_poly.entity_id
_entity_poly.type
_entity_poly.pdbx_seq_one_letter_code
_entity_poly.pdbx_strand_id
1 'polypeptide(L)'
;AASDVYKRQLHKRAVDAFRNEYVTPNGMLVSDTQTAYTLALMFDLLPEAQRAGAAKRLVDNVNRYGHITTGFLGTPYICEVLTRFGYEDVAYELLLNKKIPSWLYPISMGATTIWERWNSMLPNGMVNSNSMVSFNHYAYGAIGDWLYRWAAGLQEAAPGFREIRIKPYLNDHFTSMKAEQRTPYGLASSGWTKEGDALTQTVEIPANTTAEVYVPSAAADKVTESGRALDGRSDLKVAGWDDGYTLVRLGSGRYEFRSTLK
;
A
#
# COMPACT_ATOMS: atom_id res chain seq x y z
N ALA A 1 -6.18 -23.77 19.82
CA ALA A 1 -6.22 -25.05 19.09
C ALA A 1 -7.61 -25.32 18.47
N ALA A 2 -8.68 -25.70 19.21
CA ALA A 2 -10.00 -26.01 18.63
C ALA A 2 -10.67 -24.85 17.89
N SER A 3 -10.60 -23.64 18.44
CA SER A 3 -11.10 -22.41 17.79
C SER A 3 -10.39 -22.10 16.46
N ASP A 4 -9.11 -22.39 16.36
CA ASP A 4 -8.34 -22.18 15.13
C ASP A 4 -8.73 -23.17 14.04
N VAL A 5 -8.90 -24.45 14.39
CA VAL A 5 -9.38 -25.48 13.45
C VAL A 5 -10.77 -25.14 12.91
N TYR A 6 -11.70 -24.74 13.78
CA TYR A 6 -13.03 -24.32 13.38
C TYR A 6 -13.00 -23.12 12.42
N LYS A 7 -12.21 -22.09 12.75
CA LYS A 7 -12.10 -20.90 11.90
C LYS A 7 -11.52 -21.21 10.53
N ARG A 8 -10.51 -22.08 10.45
CA ARG A 8 -9.94 -22.53 9.16
C ARG A 8 -10.94 -23.32 8.32
N GLN A 9 -11.72 -24.22 8.97
CA GLN A 9 -12.76 -24.96 8.28
C GLN A 9 -13.87 -24.04 7.75
N LEU A 10 -14.31 -23.07 8.56
CA LEU A 10 -15.31 -22.09 8.16
C LEU A 10 -14.80 -21.23 7.01
N HIS A 11 -13.57 -20.74 7.10
CA HIS A 11 -12.91 -19.96 6.03
C HIS A 11 -12.88 -20.77 4.72
N LYS A 12 -12.42 -22.02 4.77
CA LYS A 12 -12.39 -22.88 3.57
C LYS A 12 -13.78 -23.04 2.94
N ARG A 13 -14.79 -23.31 3.75
CA ARG A 13 -16.18 -23.45 3.28
C ARG A 13 -16.71 -22.15 2.65
N ALA A 14 -16.41 -21.00 3.27
CA ALA A 14 -16.80 -19.70 2.75
C ALA A 14 -16.12 -19.40 1.39
N VAL A 15 -14.82 -19.69 1.28
CA VAL A 15 -14.07 -19.53 0.02
C VAL A 15 -14.61 -20.45 -1.07
N ASP A 16 -14.88 -21.72 -0.75
CA ASP A 16 -15.43 -22.69 -1.71
C ASP A 16 -16.84 -22.25 -2.18
N ALA A 17 -17.69 -21.80 -1.26
CA ALA A 17 -19.01 -21.26 -1.59
C ALA A 17 -18.92 -19.99 -2.46
N PHE A 18 -18.02 -19.06 -2.12
CA PHE A 18 -17.79 -17.86 -2.92
C PHE A 18 -17.38 -18.21 -4.35
N ARG A 19 -16.45 -19.16 -4.51
CA ARG A 19 -15.97 -19.59 -5.83
C ARG A 19 -17.07 -20.22 -6.67
N ASN A 20 -17.88 -21.06 -6.06
CA ASN A 20 -18.97 -21.73 -6.75
C ASN A 20 -20.09 -20.78 -7.18
N GLU A 21 -20.38 -19.76 -6.37
CA GLU A 21 -21.51 -18.86 -6.60
C GLU A 21 -21.12 -17.65 -7.46
N TYR A 22 -19.91 -17.08 -7.25
CA TYR A 22 -19.57 -15.75 -7.79
C TYR A 22 -18.41 -15.76 -8.79
N VAL A 23 -17.75 -16.88 -9.04
CA VAL A 23 -16.58 -16.94 -9.92
C VAL A 23 -16.87 -17.82 -11.12
N THR A 24 -16.75 -17.26 -12.31
CA THR A 24 -16.87 -18.02 -13.56
C THR A 24 -15.62 -18.88 -13.81
N PRO A 25 -15.69 -19.93 -14.66
CA PRO A 25 -14.53 -20.77 -14.97
C PRO A 25 -13.29 -20.01 -15.49
N ASN A 26 -13.49 -18.86 -16.15
CA ASN A 26 -12.41 -17.99 -16.64
C ASN A 26 -11.98 -16.90 -15.66
N GLY A 27 -12.38 -17.00 -14.38
CA GLY A 27 -11.97 -16.09 -13.32
C GLY A 27 -12.63 -14.71 -13.31
N MET A 28 -13.73 -14.53 -14.05
CA MET A 28 -14.55 -13.34 -13.89
C MET A 28 -15.45 -13.46 -12.67
N LEU A 29 -15.67 -12.32 -12.01
CA LEU A 29 -16.69 -12.21 -10.97
C LEU A 29 -18.07 -11.89 -11.58
N VAL A 30 -19.12 -12.42 -11.01
CA VAL A 30 -20.51 -12.10 -11.41
C VAL A 30 -20.78 -10.61 -11.31
N SER A 31 -20.21 -9.95 -10.29
CA SER A 31 -20.21 -8.49 -10.16
C SER A 31 -18.89 -7.92 -10.69
N ASP A 32 -18.90 -7.33 -11.88
CA ASP A 32 -17.74 -6.71 -12.52
C ASP A 32 -17.50 -5.29 -11.97
N THR A 33 -17.28 -5.19 -10.64
CA THR A 33 -17.07 -3.92 -9.95
C THR A 33 -15.69 -3.83 -9.33
N GLN A 34 -15.17 -2.60 -9.14
CA GLN A 34 -13.90 -2.39 -8.43
C GLN A 34 -13.94 -3.02 -7.04
N THR A 35 -15.03 -2.85 -6.29
CA THR A 35 -15.19 -3.42 -4.94
C THR A 35 -15.11 -4.94 -4.96
N ALA A 36 -15.80 -5.61 -5.89
CA ALA A 36 -15.82 -7.07 -5.96
C ALA A 36 -14.42 -7.64 -6.20
N TYR A 37 -13.68 -7.14 -7.19
CA TYR A 37 -12.31 -7.56 -7.46
C TYR A 37 -11.37 -7.22 -6.31
N THR A 38 -11.50 -6.03 -5.73
CA THR A 38 -10.67 -5.59 -4.60
C THR A 38 -10.82 -6.55 -3.42
N LEU A 39 -12.05 -6.87 -3.00
CA LEU A 39 -12.28 -7.77 -1.87
C LEU A 39 -11.87 -9.21 -2.17
N ALA A 40 -12.16 -9.70 -3.38
CA ALA A 40 -11.78 -11.06 -3.79
C ALA A 40 -10.25 -11.25 -3.79
N LEU A 41 -9.49 -10.24 -4.20
CA LEU A 41 -8.02 -10.24 -4.20
C LEU A 41 -7.45 -9.99 -2.81
N MET A 42 -8.03 -9.06 -2.04
CA MET A 42 -7.56 -8.74 -0.68
C MET A 42 -7.64 -9.94 0.25
N PHE A 43 -8.71 -10.70 0.17
CA PHE A 43 -8.97 -11.84 1.05
C PHE A 43 -8.64 -13.20 0.41
N ASP A 44 -7.89 -13.21 -0.69
CA ASP A 44 -7.44 -14.43 -1.39
C ASP A 44 -8.57 -15.41 -1.75
N LEU A 45 -9.74 -14.88 -2.08
CA LEU A 45 -10.93 -15.70 -2.39
C LEU A 45 -10.82 -16.43 -3.73
N LEU A 46 -10.03 -15.90 -4.67
CA LEU A 46 -9.81 -16.52 -5.98
C LEU A 46 -8.71 -17.60 -5.93
N PRO A 47 -8.78 -18.62 -6.81
CA PRO A 47 -7.65 -19.50 -7.06
C PRO A 47 -6.43 -18.68 -7.48
N GLU A 48 -5.23 -19.07 -7.01
CA GLU A 48 -3.99 -18.34 -7.26
C GLU A 48 -3.76 -18.06 -8.75
N ALA A 49 -3.96 -19.07 -9.60
CA ALA A 49 -3.80 -18.96 -11.05
C ALA A 49 -4.72 -17.91 -11.71
N GLN A 50 -5.80 -17.49 -11.05
CA GLN A 50 -6.76 -16.50 -11.57
C GLN A 50 -6.52 -15.09 -11.02
N ARG A 51 -5.70 -14.93 -9.96
CA ARG A 51 -5.55 -13.64 -9.27
C ARG A 51 -4.94 -12.57 -10.15
N ALA A 52 -3.90 -12.88 -10.91
CA ALA A 52 -3.28 -11.91 -11.83
C ALA A 52 -4.28 -11.43 -12.89
N GLY A 53 -5.08 -12.33 -13.45
CA GLY A 53 -6.15 -11.97 -14.39
C GLY A 53 -7.25 -11.10 -13.77
N ALA A 54 -7.61 -11.37 -12.51
CA ALA A 54 -8.58 -10.56 -11.76
C ALA A 54 -8.02 -9.16 -11.43
N ALA A 55 -6.74 -9.06 -11.05
CA ALA A 55 -6.06 -7.78 -10.83
C ALA A 55 -6.03 -6.94 -12.12
N LYS A 56 -5.73 -7.56 -13.27
CA LYS A 56 -5.82 -6.86 -14.56
C LYS A 56 -7.23 -6.35 -14.85
N ARG A 57 -8.28 -7.14 -14.55
CA ARG A 57 -9.68 -6.67 -14.73
C ARG A 57 -10.01 -5.49 -13.81
N LEU A 58 -9.49 -5.49 -12.58
CA LEU A 58 -9.61 -4.34 -11.68
C LEU A 58 -8.99 -3.09 -12.30
N VAL A 59 -7.78 -3.19 -12.83
CA VAL A 59 -7.09 -2.10 -13.54
C VAL A 59 -7.89 -1.64 -14.76
N ASP A 60 -8.34 -2.57 -15.60
CA ASP A 60 -9.15 -2.26 -16.78
C ASP A 60 -10.46 -1.52 -16.37
N ASN A 61 -11.05 -1.90 -15.23
CA ASN A 61 -12.23 -1.23 -14.69
C ASN A 61 -11.89 0.18 -14.20
N VAL A 62 -10.80 0.35 -13.44
CA VAL A 62 -10.33 1.68 -13.01
C VAL A 62 -10.09 2.59 -14.22
N ASN A 63 -9.38 2.10 -15.23
CA ASN A 63 -9.08 2.87 -16.44
C ASN A 63 -10.33 3.25 -17.23
N ARG A 64 -11.31 2.34 -17.31
CA ARG A 64 -12.59 2.58 -17.99
C ARG A 64 -13.40 3.69 -17.34
N TYR A 65 -13.42 3.76 -16.00
CA TYR A 65 -14.13 4.81 -15.27
C TYR A 65 -13.28 6.08 -15.09
N GLY A 66 -11.96 5.96 -15.10
CA GLY A 66 -11.02 7.05 -14.85
C GLY A 66 -11.03 7.57 -13.41
N HIS A 67 -11.64 6.83 -12.49
CA HIS A 67 -11.72 7.19 -11.09
C HIS A 67 -12.12 5.98 -10.20
N ILE A 68 -12.00 6.15 -8.88
CA ILE A 68 -12.47 5.20 -7.88
C ILE A 68 -14.01 5.09 -7.89
N THR A 69 -14.53 3.87 -7.86
CA THR A 69 -15.98 3.59 -7.74
C THR A 69 -16.33 2.77 -6.51
N THR A 70 -15.36 2.51 -5.64
CA THR A 70 -15.56 1.80 -4.40
C THR A 70 -16.25 2.66 -3.36
N GLY A 71 -17.09 2.03 -2.52
CA GLY A 71 -17.59 2.61 -1.30
C GLY A 71 -16.71 2.24 -0.10
N PHE A 72 -17.26 2.32 1.12
CA PHE A 72 -16.54 2.07 2.38
C PHE A 72 -15.88 0.69 2.46
N LEU A 73 -16.43 -0.32 1.80
CA LEU A 73 -15.91 -1.69 1.82
C LEU A 73 -14.67 -1.88 0.95
N GLY A 74 -14.61 -1.25 -0.22
CA GLY A 74 -13.50 -1.45 -1.16
C GLY A 74 -12.42 -0.39 -1.06
N THR A 75 -12.78 0.86 -0.72
CA THR A 75 -11.83 1.97 -0.66
C THR A 75 -10.61 1.71 0.25
N PRO A 76 -10.75 1.07 1.43
CA PRO A 76 -9.59 0.78 2.29
C PRO A 76 -8.54 -0.13 1.66
N TYR A 77 -8.92 -0.95 0.68
CA TYR A 77 -8.07 -2.02 0.17
C TYR A 77 -7.62 -1.83 -1.28
N ILE A 78 -8.28 -1.01 -2.08
CA ILE A 78 -8.03 -0.93 -3.52
C ILE A 78 -6.58 -0.56 -3.87
N CYS A 79 -6.01 0.44 -3.20
CA CYS A 79 -4.62 0.85 -3.46
C CYS A 79 -3.62 -0.23 -3.00
N GLU A 80 -3.87 -0.91 -1.88
CA GLU A 80 -3.06 -2.04 -1.44
C GLU A 80 -3.12 -3.19 -2.45
N VAL A 81 -4.31 -3.58 -2.89
CA VAL A 81 -4.48 -4.65 -3.88
C VAL A 81 -3.78 -4.32 -5.18
N LEU A 82 -3.94 -3.10 -5.71
CA LEU A 82 -3.24 -2.66 -6.91
C LEU A 82 -1.73 -2.79 -6.75
N THR A 83 -1.17 -2.30 -5.64
CA THR A 83 0.27 -2.36 -5.36
C THR A 83 0.77 -3.80 -5.17
N ARG A 84 0.00 -4.67 -4.50
CA ARG A 84 0.36 -6.10 -4.33
C ARG A 84 0.49 -6.85 -5.64
N PHE A 85 -0.18 -6.39 -6.69
CA PHE A 85 -0.14 -7.01 -8.02
C PHE A 85 0.70 -6.24 -9.04
N GLY A 86 1.53 -5.28 -8.61
CA GLY A 86 2.47 -4.53 -9.46
C GLY A 86 1.81 -3.42 -10.28
N TYR A 87 0.70 -2.86 -9.78
CA TYR A 87 -0.01 -1.73 -10.39
C TYR A 87 0.00 -0.50 -9.48
N GLU A 88 1.13 -0.23 -8.83
CA GLU A 88 1.29 0.92 -7.93
C GLU A 88 1.03 2.25 -8.62
N ASP A 89 1.39 2.39 -9.89
CA ASP A 89 1.13 3.61 -10.66
C ASP A 89 -0.36 3.92 -10.72
N VAL A 90 -1.21 2.89 -10.92
CA VAL A 90 -2.67 3.04 -10.91
C VAL A 90 -3.19 3.44 -9.54
N ALA A 91 -2.58 2.92 -8.46
CA ALA A 91 -2.92 3.33 -7.10
C ALA A 91 -2.58 4.81 -6.86
N TYR A 92 -1.42 5.27 -7.34
CA TYR A 92 -1.06 6.69 -7.29
C TYR A 92 -1.97 7.57 -8.15
N GLU A 93 -2.36 7.13 -9.33
CA GLU A 93 -3.33 7.84 -10.18
C GLU A 93 -4.67 8.02 -9.46
N LEU A 94 -5.17 6.99 -8.78
CA LEU A 94 -6.39 7.11 -7.96
C LEU A 94 -6.22 8.10 -6.81
N LEU A 95 -5.10 8.05 -6.08
CA LEU A 95 -4.79 8.98 -4.99
C LEU A 95 -4.75 10.43 -5.46
N LEU A 96 -4.12 10.69 -6.61
CA LEU A 96 -3.85 12.03 -7.14
C LEU A 96 -4.98 12.60 -8.00
N ASN A 97 -6.04 11.83 -8.23
CA ASN A 97 -7.20 12.29 -8.96
C ASN A 97 -7.89 13.45 -8.21
N LYS A 98 -8.19 14.54 -8.94
CA LYS A 98 -8.86 15.74 -8.41
C LYS A 98 -10.33 15.82 -8.75
N LYS A 99 -10.82 14.93 -9.64
CA LYS A 99 -12.23 14.90 -10.05
C LYS A 99 -13.04 14.00 -9.12
N ILE A 100 -14.31 14.33 -8.91
CA ILE A 100 -15.23 13.48 -8.12
C ILE A 100 -15.47 12.15 -8.87
N PRO A 101 -15.41 11.03 -8.16
CA PRO A 101 -15.03 10.80 -6.76
C PRO A 101 -13.51 10.65 -6.60
N SER A 102 -12.93 11.29 -5.60
CA SER A 102 -11.50 11.18 -5.27
C SER A 102 -11.18 11.74 -3.88
N TRP A 103 -10.01 11.40 -3.31
CA TRP A 103 -9.53 11.98 -2.05
C TRP A 103 -9.19 13.48 -2.16
N LEU A 104 -8.71 13.93 -3.34
CA LEU A 104 -8.27 15.31 -3.50
C LEU A 104 -9.42 16.28 -3.81
N TYR A 105 -10.59 15.79 -4.23
CA TYR A 105 -11.73 16.66 -4.44
C TYR A 105 -12.18 17.36 -3.14
N PRO A 106 -12.45 16.66 -2.00
CA PRO A 106 -12.76 17.33 -0.73
C PRO A 106 -11.70 18.35 -0.34
N ILE A 107 -10.42 18.04 -0.52
CA ILE A 107 -9.31 18.97 -0.21
C ILE A 107 -9.40 20.22 -1.08
N SER A 108 -9.69 20.08 -2.38
CA SER A 108 -9.87 21.23 -3.28
C SER A 108 -11.07 22.12 -2.90
N MET A 109 -12.04 21.54 -2.18
CA MET A 109 -13.20 22.26 -1.62
C MET A 109 -12.95 22.81 -0.22
N GLY A 110 -11.71 22.76 0.29
CA GLY A 110 -11.31 23.30 1.59
C GLY A 110 -11.55 22.35 2.77
N ALA A 111 -11.71 21.04 2.54
CA ALA A 111 -11.87 20.07 3.61
C ALA A 111 -10.64 20.02 4.52
N THR A 112 -10.88 20.02 5.82
CA THR A 112 -9.87 19.79 6.88
C THR A 112 -10.09 18.48 7.61
N THR A 113 -11.13 17.74 7.24
CA THR A 113 -11.53 16.45 7.80
C THR A 113 -11.89 15.48 6.70
N ILE A 114 -12.00 14.21 7.00
CA ILE A 114 -12.48 13.19 6.04
C ILE A 114 -14.00 13.25 6.00
N TRP A 115 -14.56 13.38 4.80
CA TRP A 115 -16.00 13.40 4.56
C TRP A 115 -16.57 12.00 4.38
N GLU A 116 -17.86 11.85 4.73
CA GLU A 116 -18.59 10.59 4.55
C GLU A 116 -18.81 10.26 3.06
N ARG A 117 -19.07 11.28 2.25
CA ARG A 117 -19.20 11.15 0.80
C ARG A 117 -18.13 11.97 0.12
N TRP A 118 -17.66 11.49 -1.02
CA TRP A 118 -16.71 12.23 -1.85
C TRP A 118 -17.20 13.65 -2.19
N ASN A 119 -18.52 13.83 -2.33
CA ASN A 119 -19.19 15.06 -2.69
C ASN A 119 -20.15 15.56 -1.60
N SER A 120 -19.79 15.43 -0.31
CA SER A 120 -20.59 16.01 0.77
C SER A 120 -20.80 17.52 0.59
N MET A 121 -19.83 18.21 -0.04
CA MET A 121 -20.00 19.54 -0.61
C MET A 121 -19.98 19.45 -2.14
N LEU A 122 -20.93 20.08 -2.78
CA LEU A 122 -21.06 20.14 -4.25
C LEU A 122 -20.10 21.19 -4.85
N PRO A 123 -19.78 21.13 -6.15
CA PRO A 123 -18.90 22.10 -6.80
C PRO A 123 -19.32 23.55 -6.68
N ASN A 124 -20.63 23.81 -6.47
CA ASN A 124 -21.19 25.14 -6.24
C ASN A 124 -21.07 25.63 -4.80
N GLY A 125 -20.40 24.87 -3.92
CA GLY A 125 -20.23 25.18 -2.49
C GLY A 125 -21.43 24.85 -1.60
N MET A 126 -22.49 24.26 -2.15
CA MET A 126 -23.64 23.83 -1.36
C MET A 126 -23.42 22.46 -0.74
N VAL A 127 -23.95 22.25 0.44
CA VAL A 127 -24.00 20.91 1.06
C VAL A 127 -24.89 20.00 0.19
N ASN A 128 -24.44 18.78 -0.04
CA ASN A 128 -25.24 17.80 -0.77
C ASN A 128 -26.53 17.51 -0.01
N SER A 129 -27.67 17.64 -0.68
CA SER A 129 -29.01 17.47 -0.07
C SER A 129 -29.37 16.01 0.24
N ASN A 130 -28.56 15.04 -0.23
CA ASN A 130 -28.78 13.64 0.11
C ASN A 130 -28.42 13.40 1.60
N SER A 131 -29.03 12.36 2.19
CA SER A 131 -28.64 11.85 3.50
C SER A 131 -27.20 11.34 3.51
N MET A 132 -26.59 11.14 4.68
CA MET A 132 -25.23 10.62 4.83
C MET A 132 -24.18 11.60 4.26
N VAL A 133 -24.14 12.82 4.76
CA VAL A 133 -23.22 13.88 4.31
C VAL A 133 -22.36 14.43 5.45
N SER A 134 -22.04 13.61 6.45
CA SER A 134 -21.17 14.03 7.54
C SER A 134 -19.82 14.55 6.99
N PHE A 135 -19.37 15.67 7.54
CA PHE A 135 -18.06 16.24 7.26
C PHE A 135 -16.97 15.70 8.20
N ASN A 136 -17.30 14.75 9.06
CA ASN A 136 -16.38 14.15 10.01
C ASN A 136 -16.62 12.63 10.10
N HIS A 137 -16.09 11.91 9.11
CA HIS A 137 -16.26 10.46 8.97
C HIS A 137 -14.92 9.80 8.63
N TYR A 138 -14.58 8.68 9.26
CA TYR A 138 -13.24 8.10 9.16
C TYR A 138 -12.96 7.26 7.91
N ALA A 139 -13.97 6.66 7.28
CA ALA A 139 -13.81 5.51 6.38
C ALA A 139 -12.82 5.75 5.22
N TYR A 140 -12.92 6.87 4.53
CA TYR A 140 -12.01 7.17 3.42
C TYR A 140 -10.61 7.60 3.85
N GLY A 141 -10.42 7.90 5.14
CA GLY A 141 -9.09 8.14 5.74
C GLY A 141 -8.20 6.89 5.79
N ALA A 142 -8.76 5.71 5.50
CA ALA A 142 -7.99 4.46 5.38
C ALA A 142 -6.85 4.53 4.36
N ILE A 143 -6.88 5.47 3.41
CA ILE A 143 -5.74 5.73 2.50
C ILE A 143 -4.44 6.05 3.26
N GLY A 144 -4.53 6.55 4.49
CA GLY A 144 -3.39 6.78 5.37
C GLY A 144 -2.58 5.52 5.64
N ASP A 145 -3.23 4.35 5.79
CA ASP A 145 -2.54 3.06 5.95
C ASP A 145 -1.69 2.73 4.72
N TRP A 146 -2.24 2.93 3.50
CA TRP A 146 -1.48 2.73 2.27
C TRP A 146 -0.30 3.68 2.12
N LEU A 147 -0.47 4.97 2.50
CA LEU A 147 0.62 5.95 2.48
C LEU A 147 1.77 5.52 3.42
N TYR A 148 1.46 5.02 4.61
CA TYR A 148 2.46 4.50 5.56
C TYR A 148 3.13 3.23 5.05
N ARG A 149 2.34 2.22 4.69
CA ARG A 149 2.82 0.87 4.40
C ARG A 149 3.48 0.74 3.04
N TRP A 150 2.96 1.45 2.04
CA TRP A 150 3.38 1.26 0.65
C TRP A 150 4.16 2.45 0.12
N ALA A 151 3.62 3.66 0.19
CA ALA A 151 4.28 4.84 -0.34
C ALA A 151 5.56 5.21 0.46
N ALA A 152 5.48 5.26 1.80
CA ALA A 152 6.64 5.42 2.66
C ALA A 152 7.38 4.10 2.95
N GLY A 153 6.69 2.96 2.79
CA GLY A 153 7.25 1.63 2.91
C GLY A 153 7.39 1.09 4.32
N LEU A 154 6.80 1.72 5.34
CA LEU A 154 6.92 1.29 6.74
C LEU A 154 5.85 0.23 7.07
N GLN A 155 6.25 -1.03 7.17
CA GLN A 155 5.36 -2.16 7.39
C GLN A 155 5.76 -2.98 8.62
N GLU A 156 4.74 -3.45 9.34
CA GLU A 156 4.89 -4.48 10.35
C GLU A 156 5.11 -5.85 9.67
N ALA A 157 6.23 -6.53 9.98
CA ALA A 157 6.51 -7.88 9.50
C ALA A 157 6.24 -8.95 10.57
N ALA A 158 6.24 -8.56 11.86
CA ALA A 158 5.80 -9.39 12.97
C ALA A 158 5.03 -8.53 13.98
N PRO A 159 4.11 -9.13 14.79
CA PRO A 159 3.25 -8.40 15.71
C PRO A 159 3.98 -7.39 16.59
N GLY A 160 3.45 -6.16 16.66
CA GLY A 160 4.00 -5.06 17.45
C GLY A 160 5.26 -4.44 16.86
N PHE A 161 5.58 -4.64 15.59
CA PHE A 161 6.81 -4.17 14.93
C PHE A 161 8.09 -4.81 15.51
N ARG A 162 8.01 -6.04 16.01
CA ARG A 162 9.19 -6.80 16.43
C ARG A 162 10.13 -7.06 15.25
N GLU A 163 9.57 -7.33 14.09
CA GLU A 163 10.26 -7.37 12.82
C GLU A 163 9.60 -6.34 11.89
N ILE A 164 10.42 -5.58 11.21
CA ILE A 164 9.99 -4.44 10.38
C ILE A 164 10.35 -4.74 8.93
N ARG A 165 9.45 -4.45 8.02
CA ARG A 165 9.76 -4.39 6.60
C ARG A 165 9.69 -2.94 6.14
N ILE A 166 10.76 -2.49 5.47
CA ILE A 166 10.79 -1.18 4.85
C ILE A 166 10.97 -1.38 3.35
N LYS A 167 9.88 -1.18 2.60
CA LYS A 167 9.84 -1.30 1.15
C LYS A 167 8.99 -0.18 0.54
N PRO A 168 9.57 0.98 0.23
CA PRO A 168 8.85 2.06 -0.42
C PRO A 168 8.59 1.74 -1.90
N TYR A 169 7.40 2.08 -2.38
CA TYR A 169 7.02 2.02 -3.77
C TYR A 169 7.06 3.43 -4.35
N LEU A 170 8.11 3.71 -5.12
CA LEU A 170 8.38 5.04 -5.67
C LEU A 170 7.46 5.33 -6.87
N ASN A 171 7.28 6.62 -7.14
CA ASN A 171 6.63 7.10 -8.35
C ASN A 171 7.23 8.46 -8.76
N ASP A 172 6.78 9.00 -9.90
CA ASP A 172 7.31 10.25 -10.42
C ASP A 172 6.59 11.52 -9.91
N HIS A 173 5.51 11.36 -9.13
CA HIS A 173 4.74 12.49 -8.59
C HIS A 173 5.28 13.03 -7.27
N PHE A 174 5.98 12.18 -6.50
CA PHE A 174 6.57 12.57 -5.23
C PHE A 174 8.09 12.55 -5.31
N THR A 175 8.71 13.57 -4.76
CA THR A 175 10.17 13.66 -4.61
C THR A 175 10.65 13.23 -3.24
N SER A 176 9.76 13.13 -2.26
CA SER A 176 10.08 12.66 -0.92
C SER A 176 8.84 12.15 -0.19
N MET A 177 9.06 11.25 0.75
CA MET A 177 8.03 10.82 1.70
C MET A 177 8.68 10.38 3.00
N LYS A 178 7.95 10.51 4.12
CA LYS A 178 8.40 10.04 5.43
C LYS A 178 7.21 9.55 6.23
N ALA A 179 7.40 8.41 6.92
CA ALA A 179 6.46 7.88 7.91
C ALA A 179 7.20 7.55 9.20
N GLU A 180 6.54 7.78 10.33
CA GLU A 180 7.03 7.50 11.66
C GLU A 180 5.94 6.82 12.48
N GLN A 181 6.29 5.73 13.17
CA GLN A 181 5.40 4.99 14.04
C GLN A 181 6.03 4.77 15.41
N ARG A 182 5.33 5.19 16.46
CA ARG A 182 5.68 4.81 17.83
C ARG A 182 5.22 3.39 18.08
N THR A 183 6.16 2.48 18.26
CA THR A 183 5.91 1.07 18.52
C THR A 183 6.14 0.75 20.00
N PRO A 184 5.76 -0.43 20.49
CA PRO A 184 6.13 -0.87 21.83
C PRO A 184 7.65 -0.89 22.10
N TYR A 185 8.48 -0.96 21.05
CA TYR A 185 9.94 -0.99 21.14
C TYR A 185 10.59 0.39 20.98
N GLY A 186 9.84 1.40 20.58
CA GLY A 186 10.33 2.76 20.32
C GLY A 186 9.90 3.29 18.96
N LEU A 187 10.59 4.31 18.47
CA LEU A 187 10.30 4.93 17.19
C LEU A 187 10.82 4.07 16.04
N ALA A 188 9.93 3.71 15.12
CA ALA A 188 10.26 3.18 13.79
C ALA A 188 10.01 4.26 12.75
N SER A 189 10.95 4.47 11.82
CA SER A 189 10.74 5.42 10.73
C SER A 189 11.26 4.91 9.40
N SER A 190 10.62 5.35 8.32
CA SER A 190 11.03 5.19 6.94
C SER A 190 10.87 6.51 6.22
N GLY A 191 11.90 6.97 5.53
CA GLY A 191 11.85 8.16 4.70
C GLY A 191 12.71 8.00 3.46
N TRP A 192 12.32 8.66 2.38
CA TRP A 192 13.12 8.71 1.16
C TRP A 192 13.01 10.07 0.48
N THR A 193 14.06 10.43 -0.23
CA THR A 193 14.12 11.63 -1.10
C THR A 193 14.74 11.22 -2.44
N LYS A 194 14.12 11.64 -3.52
CA LYS A 194 14.54 11.36 -4.90
C LYS A 194 14.92 12.66 -5.62
N GLU A 195 16.12 12.70 -6.19
CA GLU A 195 16.63 13.79 -7.03
C GLU A 195 17.15 13.22 -8.34
N GLY A 196 16.35 13.29 -9.39
CA GLY A 196 16.63 12.58 -10.63
C GLY A 196 16.69 11.06 -10.39
N ASP A 197 17.80 10.42 -10.75
CA ASP A 197 18.04 9.00 -10.51
C ASP A 197 18.71 8.73 -9.15
N ALA A 198 19.08 9.75 -8.39
CA ALA A 198 19.66 9.58 -7.06
C ALA A 198 18.55 9.44 -6.00
N LEU A 199 18.69 8.45 -5.14
CA LEU A 199 17.82 8.21 -4.00
C LEU A 199 18.60 8.24 -2.70
N THR A 200 18.07 8.94 -1.70
CA THR A 200 18.48 8.81 -0.30
C THR A 200 17.33 8.21 0.49
N GLN A 201 17.57 7.09 1.16
CA GLN A 201 16.58 6.43 2.03
C GLN A 201 17.11 6.42 3.47
N THR A 202 16.33 6.96 4.40
CA THR A 202 16.64 7.00 5.83
C THR A 202 15.71 6.10 6.61
N VAL A 203 16.25 5.30 7.54
CA VAL A 203 15.46 4.40 8.36
C VAL A 203 15.90 4.47 9.82
N GLU A 204 14.96 4.35 10.73
CA GLU A 204 15.21 4.20 12.16
C GLU A 204 14.54 2.92 12.66
N ILE A 205 15.35 2.02 13.22
CA ILE A 205 14.93 0.72 13.71
C ILE A 205 15.11 0.72 15.23
N PRO A 206 14.00 0.59 16.00
CA PRO A 206 14.07 0.68 17.45
C PRO A 206 14.86 -0.47 18.09
N ALA A 207 15.28 -0.29 19.34
CA ALA A 207 16.03 -1.28 20.09
C ALA A 207 15.29 -2.63 20.17
N ASN A 208 16.04 -3.73 20.14
CA ASN A 208 15.51 -5.11 20.21
C ASN A 208 14.57 -5.50 19.07
N THR A 209 14.67 -4.84 17.93
CA THR A 209 13.95 -5.18 16.69
C THR A 209 14.91 -5.40 15.55
N THR A 210 14.43 -6.04 14.48
CA THR A 210 15.18 -6.25 13.23
C THR A 210 14.38 -5.73 12.04
N ALA A 211 15.07 -5.44 10.94
CA ALA A 211 14.40 -5.00 9.73
C ALA A 211 14.94 -5.67 8.46
N GLU A 212 14.03 -5.88 7.53
CA GLU A 212 14.32 -6.09 6.11
C GLU A 212 14.07 -4.76 5.38
N VAL A 213 15.15 -4.15 4.89
CA VAL A 213 15.10 -2.89 4.16
C VAL A 213 15.34 -3.17 2.68
N TYR A 214 14.36 -2.83 1.88
CA TYR A 214 14.39 -2.87 0.44
C TYR A 214 14.79 -1.48 -0.05
N VAL A 215 16.05 -1.35 -0.48
CA VAL A 215 16.58 -0.09 -1.01
C VAL A 215 16.36 -0.08 -2.53
N PRO A 216 15.51 0.81 -3.06
CA PRO A 216 15.34 0.93 -4.51
C PRO A 216 16.68 1.23 -5.18
N SER A 217 17.09 0.42 -6.16
CA SER A 217 18.42 0.55 -6.79
C SER A 217 18.50 -0.19 -8.12
N ALA A 218 19.32 0.32 -9.04
CA ALA A 218 19.60 -0.34 -10.30
C ALA A 218 20.36 -1.67 -10.13
N ALA A 219 21.21 -1.77 -9.09
CA ALA A 219 21.97 -2.98 -8.74
C ALA A 219 22.46 -2.88 -7.28
N ALA A 220 22.86 -4.01 -6.68
CA ALA A 220 23.32 -4.05 -5.30
C ALA A 220 24.61 -3.23 -5.05
N ASP A 221 25.51 -3.20 -6.01
CA ASP A 221 26.76 -2.44 -5.95
C ASP A 221 26.56 -0.91 -6.09
N LYS A 222 25.34 -0.49 -6.44
CA LYS A 222 24.95 0.93 -6.52
C LYS A 222 24.39 1.48 -5.20
N VAL A 223 24.45 0.69 -4.14
CA VAL A 223 23.94 1.08 -2.82
C VAL A 223 25.12 1.27 -1.86
N THR A 224 25.07 2.40 -1.15
CA THR A 224 25.95 2.66 -0.02
C THR A 224 25.16 2.93 1.24
N GLU A 225 25.74 2.69 2.41
CA GLU A 225 25.18 3.09 3.70
C GLU A 225 26.17 4.01 4.43
N SER A 226 25.71 5.21 4.83
CA SER A 226 26.55 6.26 5.43
C SER A 226 27.82 6.55 4.60
N GLY A 227 27.70 6.52 3.27
CA GLY A 227 28.80 6.75 2.32
C GLY A 227 29.77 5.59 2.16
N ARG A 228 29.51 4.41 2.74
CA ARG A 228 30.36 3.20 2.64
C ARG A 228 29.67 2.14 1.83
N ALA A 229 30.43 1.36 1.06
CA ALA A 229 29.93 0.18 0.38
C ALA A 229 29.33 -0.82 1.38
N LEU A 230 28.35 -1.61 0.93
CA LEU A 230 27.70 -2.61 1.78
C LEU A 230 28.55 -3.87 2.00
N ASP A 231 29.46 -4.16 1.11
CA ASP A 231 30.30 -5.35 1.18
C ASP A 231 31.25 -5.33 2.40
N GLY A 232 31.44 -6.51 2.98
CA GLY A 232 32.35 -6.69 4.11
C GLY A 232 31.88 -6.10 5.44
N ARG A 233 30.66 -5.61 5.51
CA ARG A 233 30.05 -5.06 6.74
C ARG A 233 29.59 -6.19 7.67
N SER A 234 29.87 -6.05 8.96
CA SER A 234 29.43 -7.00 10.00
C SER A 234 28.12 -6.59 10.68
N ASP A 235 27.72 -5.33 10.56
CA ASP A 235 26.55 -4.72 11.20
C ASP A 235 25.26 -4.79 10.35
N LEU A 236 25.40 -5.19 9.08
CA LEU A 236 24.28 -5.44 8.16
C LEU A 236 24.61 -6.61 7.24
N LYS A 237 23.57 -7.20 6.62
CA LYS A 237 23.72 -8.31 5.69
C LYS A 237 22.97 -8.01 4.41
N VAL A 238 23.68 -7.90 3.27
CA VAL A 238 23.06 -7.89 1.95
C VAL A 238 22.51 -9.28 1.66
N ALA A 239 21.21 -9.38 1.41
CA ALA A 239 20.53 -10.64 1.13
C ALA A 239 20.33 -10.91 -0.37
N GLY A 240 20.52 -9.88 -1.21
CA GLY A 240 20.41 -9.98 -2.66
C GLY A 240 19.88 -8.70 -3.30
N TRP A 241 19.75 -8.76 -4.61
CA TRP A 241 19.06 -7.75 -5.42
C TRP A 241 17.98 -8.46 -6.24
N ASP A 242 16.78 -7.92 -6.23
CA ASP A 242 15.65 -8.45 -6.98
C ASP A 242 14.64 -7.33 -7.26
N ASP A 243 14.05 -7.34 -8.46
CA ASP A 243 12.95 -6.46 -8.87
C ASP A 243 13.20 -4.97 -8.56
N GLY A 244 14.42 -4.48 -8.82
CA GLY A 244 14.75 -3.05 -8.59
C GLY A 244 15.07 -2.68 -7.14
N TYR A 245 15.27 -3.67 -6.27
CA TYR A 245 15.60 -3.44 -4.85
C TYR A 245 16.82 -4.23 -4.40
N THR A 246 17.69 -3.57 -3.64
CA THR A 246 18.71 -4.26 -2.84
C THR A 246 18.10 -4.56 -1.45
N LEU A 247 18.03 -5.84 -1.10
CA LEU A 247 17.55 -6.28 0.21
C LEU A 247 18.69 -6.29 1.22
N VAL A 248 18.54 -5.50 2.28
CA VAL A 248 19.47 -5.41 3.41
C VAL A 248 18.77 -5.82 4.69
N ARG A 249 19.35 -6.79 5.42
CA ARG A 249 18.90 -7.16 6.78
C ARG A 249 19.79 -6.48 7.80
N LEU A 250 19.16 -5.87 8.80
CA LEU A 250 19.87 -5.09 9.82
C LEU A 250 19.16 -5.12 11.18
N GLY A 251 19.89 -4.78 12.21
CA GLY A 251 19.38 -4.62 13.58
C GLY A 251 18.93 -3.20 13.88
N SER A 252 18.80 -2.90 15.19
CA SER A 252 18.45 -1.58 15.68
C SER A 252 19.54 -0.54 15.34
N GLY A 253 19.10 0.68 15.01
CA GLY A 253 19.98 1.78 14.64
C GLY A 253 19.33 2.77 13.70
N ARG A 254 20.11 3.76 13.29
CA ARG A 254 19.76 4.71 12.24
C ARG A 254 20.68 4.49 11.06
N TYR A 255 20.09 4.43 9.87
CA TYR A 255 20.81 4.13 8.64
C TYR A 255 20.41 5.12 7.55
N GLU A 256 21.38 5.51 6.72
CA GLU A 256 21.18 6.34 5.54
C GLU A 256 21.74 5.60 4.32
N PHE A 257 20.85 5.08 3.52
CA PHE A 257 21.20 4.46 2.24
C PHE A 257 21.16 5.50 1.13
N ARG A 258 22.17 5.42 0.24
CA ARG A 258 22.16 6.16 -1.03
C ARG A 258 22.27 5.17 -2.17
N SER A 259 21.48 5.39 -3.22
CA SER A 259 21.43 4.50 -4.38
C SER A 259 21.18 5.28 -5.66
N THR A 260 21.40 4.59 -6.79
CA THR A 260 21.01 5.06 -8.11
C THR A 260 19.89 4.15 -8.63
N LEU A 261 18.84 4.75 -9.19
CA LEU A 261 17.62 4.05 -9.63
C LEU A 261 17.74 3.48 -11.06
N LYS A 262 18.65 4.02 -11.85
CA LYS A 262 18.93 3.60 -13.24
C LYS A 262 20.41 3.49 -13.49
#